data_1a0cc5863c0d9acb47d0fe2283c19375
#
_entry.id   1a0cc5863c0d9acb47d0fe2283c19375
#
_cell.length_a   1.000
_cell.length_b   1.000
_cell.length_c   1.000
_cell.angle_alpha   90.00
_cell.angle_beta   90.00
_cell.angle_gamma   90.00
#
_symmetry.space_group_name_H-M   'P 1'
#
loop_
_entity.id
_entity.type
_entity.pdbx_description
1 polymer ?
#
loop_
_entity_poly.entity_id
_entity_poly.type
_entity_poly.pdbx_seq_one_letter_code
_entity_poly.pdbx_strand_id
1 'polypeptide(L)' 'MNAKDIQIGLRVRVSSNDMTALVVGPPEYYTPRAKLVRIKYENSTRYEYMINHQLTALPMEEQYPKLGGKYERPENSF' A
#
# COMPACT_ATOMS: atom_id res chain seq x y z
N MET A 1 -10.90 -0.76 -0.14
CA MET A 1 -10.48 0.03 1.05
C MET A 1 -10.94 1.46 0.88
N ASN A 2 -11.35 2.08 1.95
CA ASN A 2 -11.79 3.47 1.89
C ASN A 2 -10.59 4.39 1.62
N ALA A 3 -10.75 5.32 0.69
CA ALA A 3 -9.64 6.18 0.27
C ALA A 3 -9.08 7.00 1.44
N LYS A 4 -9.91 7.39 2.38
CA LYS A 4 -9.43 8.21 3.50
C LYS A 4 -8.55 7.44 4.47
N ASP A 5 -8.53 6.12 4.37
CA ASP A 5 -7.66 5.29 5.20
C ASP A 5 -6.34 4.97 4.52
N ILE A 6 -6.16 5.42 3.29
CA ILE A 6 -4.96 5.12 2.52
C ILE A 6 -3.92 6.20 2.78
N GLN A 7 -2.73 5.77 3.16
CA GLN A 7 -1.61 6.67 3.43
C GLN A 7 -0.37 6.18 2.72
N ILE A 8 0.50 7.12 2.36
CA ILE A 8 1.79 6.76 1.76
C ILE A 8 2.57 5.91 2.75
N GLY A 9 3.12 4.81 2.26
CA GLY A 9 3.87 3.89 3.08
C GLY A 9 3.06 2.69 3.53
N LEU A 10 1.75 2.69 3.29
CA LEU A 10 0.91 1.56 3.67
C LEU A 10 1.15 0.39 2.72
N ARG A 11 1.30 -0.80 3.28
CA ARG A 11 1.40 -2.01 2.49
C ARG A 11 0.01 -2.58 2.29
N VAL A 12 -0.28 -2.92 1.05
CA VAL A 12 -1.62 -3.35 0.65
C VAL A 12 -1.54 -4.61 -0.21
N ARG A 13 -2.64 -5.31 -0.26
CA ARG A 13 -2.84 -6.42 -1.19
C ARG A 13 -3.79 -5.96 -2.28
N VAL A 14 -3.45 -6.25 -3.53
CA VAL A 14 -4.29 -5.90 -4.67
C VAL A 14 -5.20 -7.09 -4.95
N SER A 15 -6.52 -6.86 -4.89
CA SER A 15 -7.47 -7.96 -4.97
C SER A 15 -7.53 -8.62 -6.35
N SER A 16 -7.20 -7.87 -7.41
CA SER A 16 -7.30 -8.42 -8.75
C SER A 16 -6.21 -9.45 -9.06
N ASN A 17 -5.08 -9.39 -8.39
CA ASN A 17 -3.98 -10.33 -8.65
C ASN A 17 -3.39 -10.91 -7.37
N ASP A 18 -3.92 -10.53 -6.23
CA ASP A 18 -3.50 -11.03 -4.92
C ASP A 18 -2.02 -10.74 -4.60
N MET A 19 -1.46 -9.71 -5.22
CA MET A 19 -0.08 -9.34 -5.00
C MET A 19 0.01 -8.20 -3.99
N THR A 20 1.15 -8.12 -3.33
CA THR A 20 1.42 -7.11 -2.33
C THR A 20 2.11 -5.91 -2.97
N ALA A 21 1.71 -4.72 -2.54
CA ALA A 21 2.25 -3.47 -3.06
C ALA A 21 2.37 -2.45 -1.95
N LEU A 22 3.11 -1.39 -2.24
CA LEU A 22 3.31 -0.27 -1.33
C LEU A 22 2.61 0.95 -1.90
N VAL A 23 1.86 1.67 -1.06
CA VAL A 23 1.27 2.93 -1.46
C VAL A 23 2.38 3.99 -1.52
N VAL A 24 2.54 4.61 -2.67
CA VAL A 24 3.63 5.57 -2.88
C VAL A 24 3.15 6.98 -3.20
N GLY A 25 1.83 7.18 -3.26
CA GLY A 25 1.27 8.51 -3.49
C GLY A 25 -0.09 8.64 -2.84
N PRO A 26 -0.56 9.87 -2.66
CA PRO A 26 -1.88 10.08 -2.05
C PRO A 26 -2.99 9.68 -3.02
N PRO A 27 -4.17 9.32 -2.50
CA PRO A 27 -5.31 9.06 -3.37
C PRO A 27 -5.64 10.30 -4.21
N GLU A 28 -5.94 10.06 -5.48
CA GLU A 28 -6.25 11.12 -6.43
C GLU A 28 -7.66 10.92 -6.97
N TYR A 29 -8.29 12.01 -7.34
CA TYR A 29 -9.64 11.94 -7.87
C TYR A 29 -9.68 11.08 -9.12
N TYR A 30 -10.65 10.18 -9.19
CA TYR A 30 -10.92 9.39 -10.39
C TYR A 30 -12.39 9.53 -10.77
N THR A 31 -13.28 9.16 -9.86
CA THR A 31 -14.71 9.35 -10.01
C THR A 31 -15.26 9.79 -8.65
N PRO A 32 -16.52 10.22 -8.58
CA PRO A 32 -17.11 10.57 -7.29
C PRO A 32 -17.10 9.42 -6.28
N ARG A 33 -16.96 8.18 -6.75
CA ARG A 33 -17.01 7.01 -5.88
C ARG A 33 -15.70 6.27 -5.76
N ALA A 34 -14.67 6.70 -6.47
CA ALA A 34 -13.40 5.99 -6.48
C ALA A 34 -12.25 6.95 -6.63
N LYS A 35 -11.12 6.59 -6.01
CA LYS A 35 -9.88 7.33 -6.12
C LYS A 35 -8.82 6.43 -6.75
N LEU A 36 -7.90 7.03 -7.48
CA LEU A 36 -6.73 6.33 -7.97
C LEU A 36 -5.63 6.45 -6.94
N VAL A 37 -4.96 5.35 -6.68
CA VAL A 37 -3.87 5.30 -5.71
C VAL A 37 -2.63 4.80 -6.43
N ARG A 38 -1.56 5.53 -6.32
CA ARG A 38 -0.30 5.14 -6.93
C ARG A 38 0.39 4.12 -6.04
N ILE A 39 0.70 2.97 -6.61
CA ILE A 39 1.30 1.88 -5.87
C ILE A 39 2.55 1.38 -6.60
N LYS A 40 3.39 0.68 -5.85
CA LYS A 40 4.56 0.00 -6.41
C LYS A 40 4.52 -1.43 -5.89
N TYR A 41 4.46 -2.39 -6.80
CA TYR A 41 4.49 -3.80 -6.42
C TYR A 41 5.84 -4.13 -5.81
N GLU A 42 5.84 -5.03 -4.84
CA GLU A 42 7.09 -5.36 -4.13
C GLU A 42 8.11 -6.01 -5.03
N ASN A 43 7.66 -6.71 -6.05
CA ASN A 43 8.56 -7.43 -6.96
C ASN A 43 8.93 -6.60 -8.18
N SER A 44 8.62 -5.33 -8.18
CA SER A 44 8.77 -4.50 -9.37
C SER A 44 9.34 -3.14 -9.01
N THR A 45 10.01 -2.52 -9.97
CA THR A 45 10.42 -1.12 -9.84
C THR A 45 9.44 -0.19 -10.52
N ARG A 46 8.35 -0.72 -11.04
CA ARG A 46 7.38 0.07 -11.78
C ARG A 46 6.27 0.55 -10.86
N TYR A 47 5.75 1.73 -11.18
CA TYR A 47 4.61 2.31 -10.46
C TYR A 47 3.37 2.11 -11.30
N GLU A 48 2.25 1.89 -10.62
CA GLU A 48 0.97 1.72 -11.28
C GLU A 48 -0.10 2.44 -10.48
N TYR A 49 -1.21 2.78 -11.15
CA TYR A 49 -2.37 3.33 -10.48
C TYR A 49 -3.41 2.23 -10.30
N MET A 50 -4.03 2.24 -9.13
CA MET A 50 -5.04 1.24 -8.80
C MET A 50 -6.20 1.93 -8.09
N ILE A 51 -7.43 1.51 -8.41
CA ILE A 51 -8.61 2.03 -7.73
C ILE A 51 -8.56 1.60 -6.27
N ASN A 52 -8.94 2.52 -5.37
CA ASN A 52 -8.88 2.22 -3.94
C ASN A 52 -9.71 0.98 -3.56
N HIS A 53 -10.77 0.68 -4.30
CA HIS A 53 -11.60 -0.49 -4.02
C HIS A 53 -10.87 -1.81 -4.25
N GLN A 54 -9.78 -1.80 -4.99
CA GLN A 54 -8.98 -2.99 -5.26
C GLN A 54 -7.91 -3.23 -4.20
N LEU A 55 -7.83 -2.36 -3.19
CA LEU A 55 -6.75 -2.43 -2.21
C LEU A 55 -7.30 -2.84 -0.85
N THR A 56 -6.55 -3.69 -0.17
CA THR A 56 -6.83 -4.09 1.21
C THR A 56 -5.55 -3.95 2.01
N ALA A 57 -5.62 -3.27 3.15
CA ALA A 57 -4.43 -3.12 3.99
C ALA A 57 -4.01 -4.49 4.52
N LEU A 58 -2.70 -4.73 4.52
CA LEU A 58 -2.18 -5.92 5.18
C LEU A 58 -2.35 -5.78 6.70
N PRO A 59 -2.44 -6.91 7.41
CA PRO A 59 -2.51 -6.85 8.87
C PRO A 59 -1.31 -6.10 9.44
N MET A 60 -1.48 -5.55 10.63
CA MET A 60 -0.45 -4.74 11.27
C MET A 60 0.90 -5.46 11.32
N GLU A 61 0.90 -6.75 11.63
CA GLU A 61 2.14 -7.51 11.73
C GLU A 61 2.82 -7.73 10.39
N GLU A 62 2.13 -7.47 9.29
CA GLU A 62 2.70 -7.61 7.95
C GLU A 62 3.02 -6.28 7.31
N GLN A 63 2.74 -5.17 7.98
CA GLN A 63 3.03 -3.86 7.42
C GLN A 63 4.52 -3.62 7.28
N TYR A 64 5.30 -4.10 8.22
CA TYR A 64 6.75 -3.91 8.19
C TYR A 64 7.40 -5.27 8.41
N PRO A 65 8.26 -5.70 7.49
CA PRO A 65 8.91 -7.01 7.63
C PRO A 65 9.83 -7.05 8.83
N LYS A 66 9.97 -8.24 9.40
CA LYS A 66 10.90 -8.46 10.49
C LYS A 66 12.27 -8.72 9.92
N LEU A 67 13.27 -8.10 10.53
CA LEU A 67 14.65 -8.27 10.15
C LEU A 67 15.39 -8.98 11.29
N GLY A 68 15.91 -10.17 11.00
CA GLY A 68 16.63 -10.92 12.00
C GLY A 68 15.80 -11.21 13.23
N GLY A 69 14.52 -11.44 13.05
CA GLY A 69 13.62 -11.70 14.16
C GLY A 69 13.13 -10.46 14.87
N LYS A 70 13.57 -9.32 14.44
CA LYS A 70 13.13 -8.06 15.01
C LYS A 70 12.26 -7.30 14.04
N TYR A 71 11.33 -6.56 14.59
CA TYR A 71 10.51 -5.67 13.81
C TYR A 71 11.23 -4.34 13.66
N GLU A 72 11.46 -3.94 12.41
CA GLU A 72 12.11 -2.68 12.09
C GLU A 72 11.10 -1.73 11.49
N ARG A 73 11.01 -0.54 12.01
CA ARG A 73 10.14 0.49 11.46
C ARG A 73 11.00 1.65 10.97
N PRO A 74 10.57 2.30 9.87
CA PRO A 74 11.38 3.40 9.35
C PRO A 74 11.67 4.50 10.35
N GLU A 75 10.71 4.81 11.21
CA GLU A 75 10.89 5.88 12.19
C GLU A 75 11.87 5.49 13.30
N ASN A 76 12.24 4.24 13.37
CA ASN A 76 13.23 3.81 14.36
C ASN A 76 14.65 4.03 13.89
N SER A 77 14.81 4.51 12.68
CA SER A 77 16.13 4.81 12.18
C SER A 77 16.60 6.19 12.63
N PHE A 78 15.82 6.87 13.40
CA PHE A 78 16.22 8.15 13.98
C PHE A 78 16.10 8.21 15.46
#